data_a7e0f8326e4552fb1eadd61ffd342e13
#
_entry.id   a7e0f8326e4552fb1eadd61ffd342e13
#
_cell.length_a   1.000
_cell.length_b   1.000
_cell.length_c   1.000
_cell.angle_alpha   90.00
_cell.angle_beta   90.00
_cell.angle_gamma   90.00
#
_symmetry.space_group_name_H-M   'P 1'
#
loop_
_entity.id
_entity.type
_entity.pdbx_description
1 polymer ?
#
loop_
_entity_poly.entity_id
_entity_poly.type
_entity_poly.pdbx_seq_one_letter_code
_entity_poly.pdbx_strand_id
1 'polypeptide(L)'
;VFMLIMATMMIPFETIMIPLYMVVTKMGLHDSYAGLILPFLTNAFGVFLMRQFLITFPDEVLDAARIDGASEPRIFANIVLPNSGPAIATLAILTFRSQWDNLLWPLLVVQSDEMKTIPLYITKFMAETHSDEGIMMAVATMASLPMFILFFTMSNYFISTEGLHSTVKG
;
A
#
# COMPACT_ATOMS: atom_id res chain seq x y z
N VAL A 1 4.27 -13.27 -17.82
CA VAL A 1 4.69 -12.73 -16.51
C VAL A 1 3.49 -12.13 -15.75
N PHE A 2 2.75 -11.18 -16.33
CA PHE A 2 1.64 -10.48 -15.63
C PHE A 2 0.58 -11.45 -15.05
N MET A 3 0.12 -12.43 -15.85
CA MET A 3 -0.86 -13.43 -15.40
C MET A 3 -0.36 -14.27 -14.21
N LEU A 4 0.94 -14.55 -14.14
CA LEU A 4 1.54 -15.24 -12.99
C LEU A 4 1.51 -14.38 -11.74
N ILE A 5 1.76 -13.08 -11.87
CA ILE A 5 1.65 -12.14 -10.75
C ILE A 5 0.19 -12.06 -10.29
N MET A 6 -0.77 -11.99 -11.21
CA MET A 6 -2.20 -11.98 -10.85
C MET A 6 -2.64 -13.26 -10.15
N ALA A 7 -2.12 -14.40 -10.56
CA ALA A 7 -2.41 -15.68 -9.91
C ALA A 7 -2.00 -15.69 -8.42
N THR A 8 -0.96 -14.95 -8.04
CA THR A 8 -0.57 -14.84 -6.62
C THR A 8 -1.61 -14.13 -5.76
N MET A 9 -2.44 -13.25 -6.33
CA MET A 9 -3.53 -12.57 -5.59
C MET A 9 -4.66 -13.53 -5.20
N MET A 10 -4.75 -14.69 -5.85
CA MET A 10 -5.76 -15.69 -5.51
C MET A 10 -5.38 -16.49 -4.25
N ILE A 11 -4.12 -16.39 -3.81
CA ILE A 11 -3.64 -17.08 -2.61
C ILE A 11 -3.91 -16.17 -1.41
N PRO A 12 -4.75 -16.60 -0.44
CA PRO A 12 -4.96 -15.83 0.79
C PRO A 12 -3.65 -15.64 1.55
N PHE A 13 -3.46 -14.45 2.13
CA PHE A 13 -2.25 -14.14 2.91
C PHE A 13 -2.04 -15.14 4.06
N GLU A 14 -3.11 -15.58 4.70
CA GLU A 14 -3.10 -16.52 5.81
C GLU A 14 -2.44 -17.85 5.43
N THR A 15 -2.56 -18.26 4.17
CA THR A 15 -1.94 -19.49 3.66
C THR A 15 -0.41 -19.38 3.58
N ILE A 16 0.09 -18.20 3.19
CA ILE A 16 1.54 -17.98 3.03
C ILE A 16 2.20 -17.42 4.29
N MET A 17 1.42 -16.99 5.27
CA MET A 17 1.88 -16.29 6.46
C MET A 17 2.90 -17.10 7.27
N ILE A 18 2.64 -18.39 7.51
CA ILE A 18 3.55 -19.27 8.28
C ILE A 18 4.85 -19.54 7.51
N PRO A 19 4.83 -19.96 6.23
CA PRO A 19 6.06 -20.07 5.44
C PRO A 19 6.87 -18.76 5.39
N LEU A 20 6.20 -17.63 5.23
CA LEU A 20 6.84 -16.31 5.21
C LEU A 20 7.51 -15.98 6.55
N TYR A 21 6.84 -16.24 7.66
CA TYR A 21 7.41 -16.10 9.00
C TYR A 21 8.68 -16.94 9.17
N MET A 22 8.67 -18.20 8.70
CA MET A 22 9.84 -19.06 8.74
C MET A 22 11.03 -18.48 7.94
N VAL A 23 10.76 -17.90 6.78
CA VAL A 23 11.79 -17.25 5.96
C VAL A 23 12.37 -16.03 6.68
N VAL A 24 11.52 -15.14 7.16
CA VAL A 24 11.92 -13.92 7.90
C VAL A 24 12.76 -14.28 9.14
N THR A 25 12.33 -15.29 9.89
CA THR A 25 13.07 -15.76 11.07
C THR A 25 14.42 -16.34 10.70
N LYS A 26 14.51 -17.17 9.64
CA LYS A 26 15.78 -17.72 9.16
C LYS A 26 16.75 -16.66 8.66
N MET A 27 16.23 -15.53 8.14
CA MET A 27 17.02 -14.38 7.74
C MET A 27 17.50 -13.52 8.93
N GLY A 28 17.09 -13.84 10.15
CA GLY A 28 17.41 -13.05 11.34
C GLY A 28 16.68 -11.70 11.40
N LEU A 29 15.55 -11.57 10.70
CA LEU A 29 14.76 -10.32 10.61
C LEU A 29 13.57 -10.29 11.58
N HIS A 30 13.48 -11.27 12.47
CA HIS A 30 12.47 -11.30 13.52
C HIS A 30 12.64 -10.10 14.46
N ASP A 31 11.53 -9.53 14.95
CA ASP A 31 11.50 -8.37 15.84
C ASP A 31 12.30 -7.17 15.31
N SER A 32 12.12 -6.85 14.03
CA SER A 32 12.82 -5.75 13.37
C SER A 32 11.94 -5.01 12.35
N TYR A 33 12.27 -3.74 12.07
CA TYR A 33 11.60 -2.99 11.00
C TYR A 33 11.75 -3.65 9.63
N ALA A 34 12.89 -4.27 9.37
CA ALA A 34 13.09 -5.01 8.12
C ALA A 34 12.12 -6.18 7.99
N GLY A 35 11.90 -6.94 9.05
CA GLY A 35 10.92 -8.04 9.08
C GLY A 35 9.48 -7.57 8.89
N LEU A 36 9.14 -6.36 9.35
CA LEU A 36 7.82 -5.76 9.14
C LEU A 36 7.63 -5.25 7.70
N ILE A 37 8.65 -4.65 7.09
CA ILE A 37 8.54 -3.88 5.85
C ILE A 37 8.85 -4.72 4.61
N LEU A 38 9.95 -5.49 4.60
CA LEU A 38 10.45 -6.17 3.40
C LEU A 38 9.41 -7.09 2.73
N PRO A 39 8.59 -7.87 3.46
CA PRO A 39 7.60 -8.74 2.84
C PRO A 39 6.54 -8.00 2.01
N PHE A 40 6.33 -6.72 2.28
CA PHE A 40 5.26 -5.91 1.68
C PHE A 40 5.77 -4.83 0.72
N LEU A 41 7.08 -4.74 0.45
CA LEU A 41 7.65 -3.77 -0.50
C LEU A 41 7.09 -3.93 -1.90
N THR A 42 6.72 -5.14 -2.29
CA THR A 42 6.08 -5.42 -3.57
C THR A 42 4.80 -6.21 -3.34
N ASN A 43 3.72 -5.80 -4.00
CA ASN A 43 2.49 -6.56 -3.99
C ASN A 43 1.87 -6.62 -5.39
N ALA A 44 1.17 -7.70 -5.67
CA ALA A 44 0.56 -7.94 -6.97
C ALA A 44 -0.54 -6.93 -7.31
N PHE A 45 -1.27 -6.43 -6.30
CA PHE A 45 -2.29 -5.41 -6.47
C PHE A 45 -1.69 -4.09 -7.00
N GLY A 46 -0.53 -3.68 -6.47
CA GLY A 46 0.16 -2.48 -6.96
C GLY A 46 0.57 -2.61 -8.43
N VAL A 47 1.10 -3.77 -8.81
CA VAL A 47 1.43 -4.08 -10.22
C VAL A 47 0.18 -4.05 -11.10
N PHE A 48 -0.93 -4.61 -10.63
CA PHE A 48 -2.21 -4.58 -11.33
C PHE A 48 -2.71 -3.15 -11.54
N LEU A 49 -2.80 -2.37 -10.47
CA LEU A 49 -3.35 -1.01 -10.51
C LEU A 49 -2.51 -0.10 -11.43
N MET A 50 -1.19 -0.11 -11.26
CA MET A 50 -0.31 0.69 -12.11
C MET A 50 -0.38 0.26 -13.58
N ARG A 51 -0.45 -1.03 -13.85
CA ARG A 51 -0.61 -1.51 -15.22
C ARG A 51 -1.96 -1.06 -15.81
N GLN A 52 -3.06 -1.15 -15.07
CA GLN A 52 -4.37 -0.70 -15.56
C GLN A 52 -4.36 0.79 -15.94
N PHE A 53 -3.67 1.60 -15.16
CA PHE A 53 -3.47 3.02 -15.49
C PHE A 53 -2.59 3.19 -16.74
N LEU A 54 -1.44 2.52 -16.79
CA LEU A 54 -0.47 2.69 -17.87
C LEU A 54 -0.97 2.24 -19.23
N ILE A 55 -1.85 1.25 -19.32
CA ILE A 55 -2.44 0.83 -20.61
C ILE A 55 -3.47 1.85 -21.16
N THR A 56 -3.90 2.81 -20.35
CA THR A 56 -4.78 3.90 -20.80
C THR A 56 -3.99 5.16 -21.20
N PHE A 57 -2.67 5.11 -21.07
CA PHE A 57 -1.82 6.25 -21.40
C PHE A 57 -1.77 6.41 -22.95
N PRO A 58 -1.93 7.64 -23.48
CA PRO A 58 -1.98 7.86 -24.93
C PRO A 58 -0.65 7.48 -25.61
N ASP A 59 -0.72 6.57 -26.58
CA ASP A 59 0.45 6.13 -27.37
C ASP A 59 1.04 7.29 -28.18
N GLU A 60 0.20 8.23 -28.64
CA GLU A 60 0.63 9.38 -29.43
C GLU A 60 1.67 10.25 -28.68
N VAL A 61 1.53 10.38 -27.36
CA VAL A 61 2.47 11.14 -26.52
C VAL A 61 3.82 10.42 -26.44
N LEU A 62 3.78 9.10 -26.32
CA LEU A 62 4.99 8.27 -26.26
C LEU A 62 5.72 8.25 -27.60
N ASP A 63 4.97 8.14 -28.71
CA ASP A 63 5.53 8.11 -30.06
C ASP A 63 6.12 9.48 -30.45
N ALA A 64 5.47 10.58 -30.10
CA ALA A 64 6.04 11.92 -30.29
C ALA A 64 7.39 12.05 -29.57
N ALA A 65 7.48 11.62 -28.32
CA ALA A 65 8.74 11.68 -27.56
C ALA A 65 9.84 10.77 -28.15
N ARG A 66 9.47 9.62 -28.74
CA ARG A 66 10.41 8.75 -29.46
C ARG A 66 10.94 9.41 -30.74
N ILE A 67 10.07 10.11 -31.49
CA ILE A 67 10.45 10.87 -32.69
C ILE A 67 11.42 12.00 -32.30
N ASP A 68 11.22 12.63 -31.14
CA ASP A 68 12.13 13.65 -30.57
C ASP A 68 13.45 13.05 -30.06
N GLY A 69 13.67 11.75 -30.18
CA GLY A 69 14.91 11.05 -29.82
C GLY A 69 15.04 10.76 -28.32
N ALA A 70 13.96 10.84 -27.54
CA ALA A 70 14.01 10.47 -26.13
C ALA A 70 14.16 8.96 -25.97
N SER A 71 15.06 8.51 -25.07
CA SER A 71 15.19 7.11 -24.68
C SER A 71 14.02 6.67 -23.78
N GLU A 72 13.69 5.37 -23.77
CA GLU A 72 12.59 4.83 -22.95
C GLU A 72 12.70 5.20 -21.44
N PRO A 73 13.88 5.14 -20.78
CA PRO A 73 14.00 5.61 -19.41
C PRO A 73 13.70 7.10 -19.22
N ARG A 74 14.06 7.93 -20.23
CA ARG A 74 13.77 9.36 -20.22
C ARG A 74 12.28 9.64 -20.40
N ILE A 75 11.62 8.92 -21.30
CA ILE A 75 10.16 8.96 -21.49
C ILE A 75 9.46 8.58 -20.19
N PHE A 76 9.88 7.50 -19.57
CA PHE A 76 9.31 7.06 -18.28
C PHE A 76 9.46 8.12 -17.21
N ALA A 77 10.68 8.63 -16.98
CA ALA A 77 10.95 9.54 -15.87
C ALA A 77 10.33 10.95 -16.08
N ASN A 78 10.30 11.44 -17.32
CA ASN A 78 9.92 12.84 -17.59
C ASN A 78 8.47 13.00 -18.10
N ILE A 79 7.87 11.92 -18.62
CA ILE A 79 6.52 11.96 -19.19
C ILE A 79 5.59 11.06 -18.40
N VAL A 80 5.87 9.75 -18.33
CA VAL A 80 4.95 8.77 -17.76
C VAL A 80 4.81 8.97 -16.25
N LEU A 81 5.91 9.02 -15.52
CA LEU A 81 5.91 9.09 -14.05
C LEU A 81 5.24 10.36 -13.51
N PRO A 82 5.52 11.58 -14.02
CA PRO A 82 4.84 12.80 -13.56
C PRO A 82 3.34 12.79 -13.85
N ASN A 83 2.91 12.18 -14.95
CA ASN A 83 1.49 12.06 -15.31
C ASN A 83 0.78 10.91 -14.60
N SER A 84 1.50 10.02 -13.93
CA SER A 84 0.94 8.91 -13.13
C SER A 84 0.52 9.32 -11.71
N GLY A 85 0.61 10.60 -11.36
CA GLY A 85 0.30 11.12 -10.03
C GLY A 85 -1.00 10.59 -9.42
N PRO A 86 -2.15 10.61 -10.13
CA PRO A 86 -3.41 10.10 -9.59
C PRO A 86 -3.38 8.59 -9.26
N ALA A 87 -2.77 7.78 -10.13
CA ALA A 87 -2.64 6.34 -9.91
C ALA A 87 -1.70 6.03 -8.73
N ILE A 88 -0.58 6.75 -8.65
CA ILE A 88 0.39 6.63 -7.54
C ILE A 88 -0.27 7.05 -6.23
N ALA A 89 -1.03 8.15 -6.21
CA ALA A 89 -1.76 8.60 -5.03
C ALA A 89 -2.77 7.54 -4.56
N THR A 90 -3.55 6.97 -5.48
CA THR A 90 -4.50 5.90 -5.17
C THR A 90 -3.78 4.68 -4.59
N LEU A 91 -2.69 4.24 -5.22
CA LEU A 91 -1.89 3.11 -4.74
C LEU A 91 -1.32 3.39 -3.35
N ALA A 92 -0.77 4.59 -3.12
CA ALA A 92 -0.20 4.98 -1.84
C ALA A 92 -1.25 4.95 -0.71
N ILE A 93 -2.46 5.48 -0.95
CA ILE A 93 -3.55 5.47 0.04
C ILE A 93 -3.98 4.04 0.37
N LEU A 94 -4.22 3.21 -0.66
CA LEU A 94 -4.69 1.84 -0.45
C LEU A 94 -3.63 0.98 0.25
N THR A 95 -2.36 1.16 -0.11
CA THR A 95 -1.24 0.46 0.54
C THR A 95 -1.05 0.95 1.97
N PHE A 96 -1.08 2.26 2.20
CA PHE A 96 -0.98 2.82 3.55
C PHE A 96 -2.08 2.27 4.45
N ARG A 97 -3.34 2.32 4.01
CA ARG A 97 -4.47 1.78 4.77
C ARG A 97 -4.27 0.31 5.10
N SER A 98 -3.92 -0.50 4.08
CA SER A 98 -3.72 -1.94 4.25
C SER A 98 -2.63 -2.27 5.29
N GLN A 99 -1.54 -1.49 5.30
CA GLN A 99 -0.45 -1.71 6.25
C GLN A 99 -0.71 -1.06 7.62
N TRP A 100 -1.43 0.07 7.65
CA TRP A 100 -1.79 0.74 8.88
C TRP A 100 -2.71 -0.11 9.75
N ASP A 101 -3.70 -0.78 9.14
CA ASP A 101 -4.67 -1.65 9.82
C ASP A 101 -4.14 -3.09 10.03
N ASN A 102 -2.92 -3.38 9.59
CA ASN A 102 -2.37 -4.74 9.64
C ASN A 102 -2.04 -5.15 11.08
N LEU A 103 -2.77 -6.15 11.57
CA LEU A 103 -2.55 -6.75 12.89
C LEU A 103 -1.82 -8.09 12.80
N LEU A 104 -2.20 -8.94 11.83
CA LEU A 104 -1.79 -10.34 11.79
C LEU A 104 -0.29 -10.52 11.63
N TRP A 105 0.34 -9.77 10.72
CA TRP A 105 1.76 -9.89 10.48
C TRP A 105 2.61 -9.36 11.64
N PRO A 106 2.38 -8.15 12.17
CA PRO A 106 3.05 -7.68 13.36
C PRO A 106 2.90 -8.62 14.56
N LEU A 107 1.73 -9.23 14.75
CA LEU A 107 1.48 -10.19 15.84
C LEU A 107 2.42 -11.40 15.80
N LEU A 108 2.85 -11.82 14.60
CA LEU A 108 3.79 -12.94 14.44
C LEU A 108 5.25 -12.53 14.56
N VAL A 109 5.61 -11.37 14.00
CA VAL A 109 7.01 -10.98 13.78
C VAL A 109 7.55 -10.12 14.91
N VAL A 110 6.70 -9.40 15.65
CA VAL A 110 7.11 -8.47 16.70
C VAL A 110 6.97 -9.10 18.09
N GLN A 111 8.01 -8.95 18.91
CA GLN A 111 8.01 -9.39 20.31
C GLN A 111 8.23 -8.25 21.29
N SER A 112 9.13 -7.32 20.99
CA SER A 112 9.46 -6.19 21.88
C SER A 112 8.32 -5.15 21.90
N ASP A 113 8.11 -4.52 23.04
CA ASP A 113 7.07 -3.49 23.20
C ASP A 113 7.33 -2.25 22.32
N GLU A 114 8.61 -1.91 22.08
CA GLU A 114 9.02 -0.77 21.25
C GLU A 114 8.71 -0.94 19.76
N MET A 115 8.58 -2.19 19.32
CA MET A 115 8.32 -2.50 17.91
C MET A 115 6.84 -2.71 17.59
N LYS A 116 5.97 -2.70 18.60
CA LYS A 116 4.53 -2.93 18.39
C LYS A 116 3.90 -1.81 17.56
N THR A 117 3.20 -2.23 16.52
CA THR A 117 2.31 -1.32 15.77
C THR A 117 1.10 -0.93 16.61
N ILE A 118 0.42 0.16 16.26
CA ILE A 118 -0.75 0.63 17.03
C ILE A 118 -1.84 -0.44 17.12
N PRO A 119 -2.25 -1.15 16.04
CA PRO A 119 -3.22 -2.24 16.16
C PRO A 119 -2.76 -3.36 17.11
N LEU A 120 -1.48 -3.73 17.05
CA LEU A 120 -0.92 -4.74 17.94
C LEU A 120 -0.86 -4.25 19.40
N TYR A 121 -0.54 -2.98 19.63
CA TYR A 121 -0.48 -2.42 20.96
C TYR A 121 -1.86 -2.37 21.63
N ILE A 122 -2.92 -2.08 20.89
CA ILE A 122 -4.30 -2.06 21.40
C ILE A 122 -4.69 -3.44 21.95
N THR A 123 -4.24 -4.54 21.34
CA THR A 123 -4.57 -5.89 21.83
C THR A 123 -4.06 -6.18 23.23
N LYS A 124 -3.01 -5.49 23.68
CA LYS A 124 -2.49 -5.61 25.04
C LYS A 124 -3.54 -5.22 26.09
N PHE A 125 -4.30 -4.16 25.84
CA PHE A 125 -5.36 -3.70 26.74
C PHE A 125 -6.60 -4.58 26.74
N MET A 126 -6.80 -5.39 25.70
CA MET A 126 -7.89 -6.37 25.64
C MET A 126 -7.58 -7.62 26.47
N ALA A 127 -6.30 -7.95 26.65
CA ALA A 127 -5.86 -9.18 27.34
C ALA A 127 -5.73 -9.00 28.86
N GLU A 128 -5.65 -7.79 29.37
CA GLU A 128 -5.56 -7.52 30.81
C GLU A 128 -6.95 -7.67 31.45
N THR A 129 -6.99 -8.28 32.65
CA THR A 129 -8.20 -8.67 33.39
C THR A 129 -9.13 -7.50 33.76
N HIS A 130 -8.66 -6.26 33.59
CA HIS A 130 -9.42 -5.03 33.69
C HIS A 130 -9.22 -4.25 32.38
N SER A 131 -10.06 -4.53 31.37
CA SER A 131 -10.08 -3.74 30.14
C SER A 131 -10.47 -2.30 30.49
N ASP A 132 -9.51 -1.38 30.40
CA ASP A 132 -9.83 0.05 30.47
C ASP A 132 -10.36 0.48 29.10
N GLU A 133 -11.69 0.37 28.95
CA GLU A 133 -12.40 0.73 27.71
C GLU A 133 -12.12 2.19 27.32
N GLY A 134 -11.90 3.09 28.31
CA GLY A 134 -11.57 4.48 28.07
C GLY A 134 -10.23 4.65 27.39
N ILE A 135 -9.20 3.95 27.84
CA ILE A 135 -7.87 3.96 27.22
C ILE A 135 -7.94 3.34 25.81
N MET A 136 -8.64 2.21 25.65
CA MET A 136 -8.81 1.59 24.35
C MET A 136 -9.48 2.53 23.32
N MET A 137 -10.55 3.19 23.71
CA MET A 137 -11.24 4.15 22.86
C MET A 137 -10.37 5.36 22.52
N ALA A 138 -9.61 5.87 23.48
CA ALA A 138 -8.67 6.97 23.26
C ALA A 138 -7.59 6.59 22.23
N VAL A 139 -6.94 5.43 22.40
CA VAL A 139 -5.90 4.95 21.48
C VAL A 139 -6.48 4.64 20.09
N ALA A 140 -7.66 4.03 20.02
CA ALA A 140 -8.33 3.78 18.73
C ALA A 140 -8.69 5.09 17.99
N THR A 141 -9.13 6.11 18.74
CA THR A 141 -9.40 7.44 18.17
C THR A 141 -8.12 8.08 17.65
N MET A 142 -7.02 8.04 18.42
CA MET A 142 -5.73 8.55 17.96
C MET A 142 -5.21 7.76 16.75
N ALA A 143 -5.40 6.44 16.72
CA ALA A 143 -5.02 5.58 15.61
C ALA A 143 -5.76 5.92 14.31
N SER A 144 -6.98 6.47 14.39
CA SER A 144 -7.74 6.88 13.21
C SER A 144 -7.28 8.21 12.59
N LEU A 145 -6.60 9.08 13.36
CA LEU A 145 -6.20 10.42 12.90
C LEU A 145 -5.35 10.42 11.64
N PRO A 146 -4.28 9.59 11.49
CA PRO A 146 -3.49 9.57 10.26
C PRO A 146 -4.30 9.20 9.02
N MET A 147 -5.31 8.32 9.17
CA MET A 147 -6.21 7.96 8.07
C MET A 147 -7.10 9.15 7.65
N PHE A 148 -7.63 9.90 8.61
CA PHE A 148 -8.38 11.12 8.31
C PHE A 148 -7.52 12.17 7.63
N ILE A 149 -6.30 12.42 8.16
CA ILE A 149 -5.35 13.36 7.57
C ILE A 149 -5.04 12.96 6.11
N LEU A 150 -4.72 11.69 5.89
CA LEU A 150 -4.42 11.16 4.57
C LEU A 150 -5.63 11.31 3.62
N PHE A 151 -6.82 10.98 4.09
CA PHE A 151 -8.05 11.12 3.30
C PHE A 151 -8.29 12.58 2.90
N PHE A 152 -8.25 13.53 3.84
CA PHE A 152 -8.51 14.95 3.55
C PHE A 152 -7.44 15.58 2.67
N THR A 153 -6.18 15.21 2.82
CA THR A 153 -5.08 15.74 2.00
C THR A 153 -5.11 15.20 0.57
N MET A 154 -5.59 13.98 0.38
CA MET A 154 -5.58 13.31 -0.92
C MET A 154 -6.96 13.19 -1.57
N SER A 155 -8.03 13.67 -0.93
CA SER A 155 -9.40 13.63 -1.47
C SER A 155 -9.53 14.29 -2.84
N ASN A 156 -8.77 15.35 -3.09
CA ASN A 156 -8.77 16.05 -4.38
C ASN A 156 -8.28 15.18 -5.55
N TYR A 157 -7.40 14.20 -5.29
CA TYR A 157 -6.93 13.27 -6.32
C TYR A 157 -8.02 12.25 -6.72
N PHE A 158 -8.94 11.90 -5.81
CA PHE A 158 -10.08 11.04 -6.13
C PHE A 158 -11.14 11.77 -6.96
N ILE A 159 -11.43 13.02 -6.63
CA ILE A 159 -12.46 13.82 -7.30
C ILE A 159 -12.03 14.18 -8.74
N SER A 160 -10.74 14.42 -8.96
CA SER A 160 -10.20 14.75 -10.29
C SER A 160 -10.33 13.59 -11.29
N THR A 161 -10.39 12.35 -10.84
CA THR A 161 -10.51 11.17 -11.70
C THR A 161 -11.93 11.00 -12.27
N GLU A 162 -12.96 11.45 -11.56
CA GLU A 162 -14.34 11.43 -12.06
C GLU A 162 -14.63 12.56 -13.06
N GLY A 163 -13.92 13.68 -12.95
CA GLY A 163 -14.10 14.83 -13.85
C GLY A 163 -13.65 14.59 -15.29
N LEU A 164 -12.72 13.68 -15.53
CA LEU A 164 -12.21 13.36 -16.87
C LEU A 164 -13.21 12.52 -17.70
N HIS A 165 -14.11 11.80 -17.07
CA HIS A 165 -15.15 11.02 -17.76
C HIS A 165 -16.40 11.84 -18.12
N SER A 166 -16.58 13.01 -17.54
CA SER A 166 -17.76 13.86 -17.83
C SER A 166 -17.56 14.80 -19.01
N THR A 167 -16.32 15.04 -19.47
CA THR A 167 -16.02 16.00 -20.53
C THR A 167 -16.02 15.37 -21.93
N VAL A 168 -16.20 14.05 -22.06
CA VAL A 168 -16.21 13.32 -23.35
C VAL A 168 -17.65 13.03 -23.85
N LYS A 169 -18.68 13.50 -23.15
CA LYS A 169 -20.08 13.44 -23.60
C LYS A 169 -20.64 14.85 -23.76
N GLY A 170 -20.11 15.58 -24.70
CA GLY A 170 -20.64 16.83 -25.24
C GLY A 170 -20.43 16.87 -26.72
#